data_882cb528867a3e0ea5a897a5c61a2178
#
_entry.id   882cb528867a3e0ea5a897a5c61a2178
#
_cell.length_a   1.000
_cell.length_b   1.000
_cell.length_c   1.000
_cell.angle_alpha   90.00
_cell.angle_beta   90.00
_cell.angle_gamma   90.00
#
_symmetry.space_group_name_H-M   'P 1'
#
loop_
_entity.id
_entity.type
_entity.pdbx_description
1 polymer ?
#
loop_
_entity_poly.entity_id
_entity_poly.type
_entity_poly.pdbx_seq_one_letter_code
_entity_poly.pdbx_strand_id
1 'polypeptide(L)'
;AAYDAARRVLVIFDELTRSRTPTRETAELLLARGAGTDGPLTADAAEPKSCADYRAAGLPCRAAQKGPGSVRESMKWLQGLAAIIIDPVRCPATAAEFSEYEYERDPRTGEVLPGYPDVNNHHIDAVRYAVEGVWRRRGS
;
A
#
# COMPACT_ATOMS: atom_id res chain seq x y z
N ALA A 1 1.81 -1.89 8.73
CA ALA A 1 2.25 -0.50 8.87
C ALA A 1 1.57 0.17 10.06
N ALA A 2 2.24 1.12 10.64
CA ALA A 2 1.71 1.94 11.73
C ALA A 2 1.92 3.43 11.42
N TYR A 3 0.94 4.27 11.73
CA TYR A 3 1.02 5.70 11.48
C TYR A 3 0.93 6.51 12.77
N ASP A 4 1.94 7.34 13.01
CA ASP A 4 1.97 8.30 14.11
C ASP A 4 1.48 9.67 13.59
N ALA A 5 0.24 10.01 13.89
CA ALA A 5 -0.38 11.25 13.41
C ALA A 5 0.26 12.51 14.01
N ALA A 6 0.71 12.45 15.25
CA ALA A 6 1.32 13.60 15.93
C ALA A 6 2.66 13.97 15.30
N ARG A 7 3.47 12.98 14.96
CA ARG A 7 4.80 13.16 14.35
C ARG A 7 4.77 13.17 12.83
N ARG A 8 3.66 12.72 12.24
CA ARG A 8 3.51 12.53 10.79
C ARG A 8 4.55 11.55 10.26
N VAL A 9 4.69 10.43 10.94
CA VAL A 9 5.65 9.37 10.59
C VAL A 9 4.89 8.08 10.31
N LEU A 10 5.17 7.48 9.15
CA LEU A 10 4.65 6.17 8.78
C LEU A 10 5.76 5.13 8.96
N VAL A 11 5.46 4.04 9.67
CA VAL A 11 6.41 2.95 9.89
C VAL A 11 5.89 1.70 9.18
N ILE A 12 6.70 1.15 8.30
CA ILE A 12 6.43 -0.10 7.58
C ILE A 12 7.37 -1.17 8.12
N PHE A 13 6.81 -2.14 8.83
CA PHE A 13 7.60 -3.10 9.61
C PHE A 13 7.46 -4.55 9.14
N ASP A 14 6.55 -4.83 8.22
CA ASP A 14 6.41 -6.19 7.67
C ASP A 14 5.83 -6.15 6.27
N GLU A 15 6.21 -7.14 5.46
CA GLU A 15 5.69 -7.33 4.11
C GLU A 15 5.53 -8.81 3.80
N LEU A 16 4.63 -9.12 2.88
CA LEU A 16 4.45 -10.45 2.35
C LEU A 16 4.29 -10.34 0.83
N THR A 17 5.19 -10.97 0.10
CA THR A 17 5.12 -11.06 -1.36
C THR A 17 4.88 -12.50 -1.76
N ARG A 18 3.77 -12.74 -2.47
CA ARG A 18 3.42 -14.07 -2.96
C ARG A 18 3.01 -13.97 -4.42
N SER A 19 3.43 -14.94 -5.20
CA SER A 19 3.09 -15.04 -6.62
C SER A 19 2.40 -16.39 -6.87
N ARG A 20 1.28 -16.36 -7.59
CA ARG A 20 0.50 -17.55 -7.95
C ARG A 20 0.10 -18.40 -6.74
N THR A 21 -0.08 -17.77 -5.60
CA THR A 21 -0.49 -18.45 -4.36
C THR A 21 -2.00 -18.33 -4.20
N PRO A 22 -2.70 -19.43 -3.89
CA PRO A 22 -4.14 -19.35 -3.63
C PRO A 22 -4.46 -18.38 -2.49
N THR A 23 -5.56 -17.67 -2.62
CA THR A 23 -6.00 -16.68 -1.62
C THR A 23 -6.09 -17.27 -0.22
N ARG A 24 -6.53 -18.51 -0.11
CA ARG A 24 -6.63 -19.21 1.17
C ARG A 24 -5.29 -19.36 1.87
N GLU A 25 -4.24 -19.74 1.15
CA GLU A 25 -2.88 -19.84 1.71
C GLU A 25 -2.35 -18.49 2.14
N THR A 26 -2.58 -17.48 1.31
CA THR A 26 -2.19 -16.10 1.65
C THR A 26 -2.90 -15.64 2.91
N ALA A 27 -4.19 -15.93 3.06
CA ALA A 27 -4.97 -15.60 4.25
C ALA A 27 -4.40 -16.27 5.50
N GLU A 28 -4.03 -17.55 5.41
CA GLU A 28 -3.42 -18.28 6.54
C GLU A 28 -2.11 -17.65 6.97
N LEU A 29 -1.26 -17.26 6.00
CA LEU A 29 0.02 -16.60 6.28
C LEU A 29 -0.18 -15.23 6.94
N LEU A 30 -1.15 -14.47 6.47
CA LEU A 30 -1.48 -13.15 7.05
C LEU A 30 -2.02 -13.30 8.47
N LEU A 31 -2.91 -14.26 8.71
CA LEU A 31 -3.41 -14.56 10.06
C LEU A 31 -2.28 -14.93 11.03
N ALA A 32 -1.33 -15.76 10.58
CA ALA A 32 -0.18 -16.14 11.37
C ALA A 32 0.71 -14.95 11.74
N ARG A 33 0.70 -13.88 10.95
CA ARG A 33 1.44 -12.64 11.22
C ARG A 33 0.63 -11.62 12.00
N GLY A 34 -0.58 -11.95 12.43
CA GLY A 34 -1.43 -11.07 13.23
C GLY A 34 -2.20 -10.02 12.42
N ALA A 35 -2.30 -10.18 11.10
CA ALA A 35 -3.10 -9.29 10.29
C ALA A 35 -4.57 -9.30 10.72
N GLY A 36 -5.22 -8.16 10.65
CA GLY A 36 -6.64 -8.01 11.02
C GLY A 36 -6.90 -7.77 12.50
N THR A 37 -5.89 -7.84 13.36
CA THR A 37 -6.07 -7.59 14.81
C THR A 37 -6.28 -6.12 15.13
N ASP A 38 -5.65 -5.23 14.38
CA ASP A 38 -5.71 -3.77 14.58
C ASP A 38 -6.65 -3.06 13.59
N GLY A 39 -7.38 -3.80 12.80
CA GLY A 39 -8.30 -3.25 11.82
C GLY A 39 -8.40 -4.12 10.57
N PRO A 40 -9.31 -3.78 9.65
CA PRO A 40 -9.50 -4.56 8.44
C PRO A 40 -8.35 -4.42 7.45
N LEU A 41 -8.15 -5.46 6.65
CA LEU A 41 -7.34 -5.38 5.45
C LEU A 41 -8.05 -4.50 4.42
N THR A 42 -7.27 -3.75 3.66
CA THR A 42 -7.78 -3.01 2.51
C THR A 42 -7.23 -3.66 1.25
N ALA A 43 -8.10 -4.21 0.43
CA ALA A 43 -7.74 -4.93 -0.78
C ALA A 43 -8.00 -4.09 -2.03
N ASP A 44 -7.28 -4.38 -3.12
CA ASP A 44 -7.53 -3.75 -4.40
C ASP A 44 -8.97 -4.04 -4.86
N ALA A 45 -9.71 -2.98 -5.21
CA ALA A 45 -11.10 -3.08 -5.65
C ALA A 45 -11.26 -3.78 -7.01
N ALA A 46 -10.18 -3.97 -7.76
CA ALA A 46 -10.23 -4.70 -9.04
C ALA A 46 -10.52 -6.20 -8.87
N GLU A 47 -10.33 -6.73 -7.64
CA GLU A 47 -10.55 -8.15 -7.36
C GLU A 47 -11.51 -8.36 -6.17
N PRO A 48 -12.82 -8.11 -6.35
CA PRO A 48 -13.79 -8.24 -5.25
C PRO A 48 -13.89 -9.67 -4.69
N LYS A 49 -13.60 -10.67 -5.51
CA LYS A 49 -13.57 -12.07 -5.05
C LYS A 49 -12.52 -12.31 -3.98
N SER A 50 -11.34 -11.72 -4.13
CA SER A 50 -10.26 -11.87 -3.15
C SER A 50 -10.65 -11.32 -1.79
N CYS A 51 -11.32 -10.17 -1.76
CA CYS A 51 -11.82 -9.59 -0.52
C CYS A 51 -12.84 -10.50 0.16
N ALA A 52 -13.77 -11.08 -0.61
CA ALA A 52 -14.75 -12.03 -0.08
C ALA A 52 -14.09 -13.29 0.47
N ASP A 53 -13.07 -13.81 -0.22
CA ASP A 53 -12.32 -14.98 0.22
C ASP A 53 -11.55 -14.72 1.53
N TYR A 54 -10.98 -13.54 1.69
CA TYR A 54 -10.32 -13.15 2.95
C TYR A 54 -11.31 -13.10 4.10
N ARG A 55 -12.50 -12.54 3.89
CA ARG A 55 -13.57 -12.52 4.89
C ARG A 55 -13.99 -13.93 5.27
N ALA A 56 -14.15 -14.81 4.29
CA ALA A 56 -14.51 -16.21 4.53
C ALA A 56 -13.46 -16.97 5.33
N ALA A 57 -12.18 -16.57 5.19
CA ALA A 57 -11.07 -17.15 5.95
C ALA A 57 -10.91 -16.55 7.36
N GLY A 58 -11.75 -15.60 7.75
CA GLY A 58 -11.71 -14.98 9.06
C GLY A 58 -10.92 -13.67 9.13
N LEU A 59 -10.48 -13.13 8.01
CA LEU A 59 -9.80 -11.84 7.95
C LEU A 59 -10.80 -10.73 7.60
N PRO A 60 -11.00 -9.74 8.47
CA PRO A 60 -11.78 -8.57 8.11
C PRO A 60 -11.14 -7.88 6.90
N CYS A 61 -11.89 -7.70 5.84
CA CYS A 61 -11.38 -7.13 4.61
C CYS A 61 -12.39 -6.18 3.98
N ARG A 62 -11.91 -5.07 3.46
CA ARG A 62 -12.71 -4.13 2.67
C ARG A 62 -12.00 -3.80 1.38
N ALA A 63 -12.74 -3.42 0.36
CA ALA A 63 -12.18 -2.95 -0.89
C ALA A 63 -11.70 -1.51 -0.77
N ALA A 64 -10.55 -1.21 -1.36
CA ALA A 64 -10.07 0.15 -1.49
C ALA A 64 -11.05 0.97 -2.33
N GLN A 65 -11.28 2.22 -1.94
CA GLN A 65 -12.11 3.14 -2.70
C GLN A 65 -11.27 3.79 -3.79
N LYS A 66 -11.52 3.42 -5.03
CA LYS A 66 -10.88 4.03 -6.18
C LYS A 66 -11.78 5.12 -6.74
N GLY A 67 -11.20 6.26 -7.05
CA GLY A 67 -11.92 7.36 -7.67
C GLY A 67 -10.97 8.28 -8.40
N PRO A 68 -11.49 9.26 -9.15
CA PRO A 68 -10.64 10.23 -9.84
C PRO A 68 -9.67 10.90 -8.87
N GLY A 69 -8.40 10.93 -9.22
CA GLY A 69 -7.37 11.58 -8.43
C GLY A 69 -6.88 10.81 -7.19
N SER A 70 -7.37 9.59 -6.93
CA SER A 70 -6.98 8.85 -5.71
C SER A 70 -5.49 8.53 -5.66
N VAL A 71 -4.88 8.17 -6.79
CA VAL A 71 -3.43 7.94 -6.87
C VAL A 71 -2.67 9.21 -6.51
N ARG A 72 -3.01 10.32 -7.16
CA ARG A 72 -2.36 11.61 -6.95
C ARG A 72 -2.49 12.08 -5.49
N GLU A 73 -3.68 12.00 -4.92
CA GLU A 73 -3.93 12.42 -3.55
C GLU A 73 -3.15 11.60 -2.53
N SER A 74 -3.17 10.28 -2.67
CA SER A 74 -2.44 9.39 -1.77
C SER A 74 -0.93 9.56 -1.90
N MET A 75 -0.41 9.74 -3.11
CA MET A 75 1.02 9.96 -3.33
C MET A 75 1.47 11.30 -2.75
N LYS A 76 0.68 12.36 -2.92
CA LYS A 76 0.97 13.66 -2.31
C LYS A 76 0.95 13.58 -0.79
N TRP A 77 0.01 12.83 -0.24
CA TRP A 77 -0.05 12.62 1.21
C TRP A 77 1.22 11.92 1.72
N LEU A 78 1.67 10.86 1.05
CA LEU A 78 2.91 10.17 1.40
C LEU A 78 4.13 11.08 1.32
N GLN A 79 4.23 11.87 0.24
CA GLN A 79 5.33 12.82 0.04
C GLN A 79 5.35 13.94 1.09
N GLY A 80 4.18 14.29 1.63
CA GLY A 80 4.05 15.32 2.65
C GLY A 80 4.34 14.86 4.08
N LEU A 81 4.61 13.58 4.31
CA LEU A 81 4.94 13.06 5.63
C LEU A 81 6.32 13.54 6.10
N ALA A 82 6.48 13.66 7.42
CA ALA A 82 7.77 14.00 8.00
C ALA A 82 8.81 12.91 7.75
N ALA A 83 8.39 11.63 7.82
CA ALA A 83 9.24 10.50 7.49
C ALA A 83 8.42 9.27 7.16
N ILE A 84 8.99 8.40 6.33
CA ILE A 84 8.52 7.03 6.11
C ILE A 84 9.68 6.13 6.51
N ILE A 85 9.49 5.35 7.56
CA ILE A 85 10.52 4.45 8.09
C ILE A 85 10.20 3.04 7.62
N ILE A 86 11.14 2.42 6.92
CA ILE A 86 10.99 1.08 6.37
C ILE A 86 12.15 0.22 6.87
N ASP A 87 11.82 -0.94 7.47
CA ASP A 87 12.85 -1.91 7.86
C ASP A 87 13.32 -2.65 6.59
N PRO A 88 14.55 -2.43 6.11
CA PRO A 88 15.02 -3.03 4.87
C PRO A 88 15.30 -4.52 4.99
N VAL A 89 15.43 -5.04 6.20
CA VAL A 89 15.64 -6.48 6.44
C VAL A 89 14.32 -7.23 6.38
N ARG A 90 13.28 -6.70 7.02
CA ARG A 90 11.95 -7.32 7.03
C ARG A 90 11.11 -6.95 5.80
N CYS A 91 11.39 -5.81 5.19
CA CYS A 91 10.65 -5.26 4.06
C CYS A 91 11.58 -4.91 2.89
N PRO A 92 12.35 -5.87 2.34
CA PRO A 92 13.33 -5.56 1.30
C PRO A 92 12.69 -5.07 -0.01
N ALA A 93 11.57 -5.66 -0.41
CA ALA A 93 10.87 -5.26 -1.64
C ALA A 93 10.24 -3.87 -1.52
N THR A 94 9.62 -3.58 -0.37
CA THR A 94 9.06 -2.25 -0.09
C THR A 94 10.15 -1.18 -0.09
N ALA A 95 11.27 -1.46 0.59
CA ALA A 95 12.40 -0.53 0.64
C ALA A 95 12.94 -0.24 -0.76
N ALA A 96 13.10 -1.26 -1.61
CA ALA A 96 13.55 -1.08 -2.99
C ALA A 96 12.58 -0.23 -3.81
N GLU A 97 11.28 -0.51 -3.74
CA GLU A 97 10.28 0.26 -4.48
C GLU A 97 10.27 1.73 -4.08
N PHE A 98 10.26 2.03 -2.78
CA PHE A 98 10.26 3.42 -2.31
C PHE A 98 11.56 4.16 -2.64
N SER A 99 12.70 3.48 -2.70
CA SER A 99 13.98 4.07 -3.06
C SER A 99 14.12 4.37 -4.54
N GLU A 100 13.51 3.56 -5.40
CA GLU A 100 13.68 3.61 -6.85
C GLU A 100 12.53 4.29 -7.58
N TYR A 101 11.39 4.47 -6.92
CA TYR A 101 10.21 5.05 -7.55
C TYR A 101 10.40 6.53 -7.79
N GLU A 102 10.18 6.96 -9.03
CA GLU A 102 10.29 8.37 -9.44
C GLU A 102 9.19 8.75 -10.41
N TYR A 103 9.02 10.05 -10.63
CA TYR A 103 8.08 10.55 -11.62
C TYR A 103 8.41 10.01 -13.01
N GLU A 104 7.37 9.91 -13.83
CA GLU A 104 7.52 9.54 -15.25
C GLU A 104 8.45 10.52 -15.97
N ARG A 105 9.28 10.01 -16.87
CA ARG A 105 10.19 10.82 -17.66
C ARG A 105 9.91 10.68 -19.15
N ASP A 106 10.09 11.77 -19.88
CA ASP A 106 10.04 11.72 -21.34
C ASP A 106 11.21 10.87 -21.84
N PRO A 107 10.95 9.78 -22.60
CA PRO A 107 12.03 8.90 -23.08
C PRO A 107 12.96 9.58 -24.09
N ARG A 108 12.56 10.69 -24.71
CA ARG A 108 13.39 11.42 -25.68
C ARG A 108 14.27 12.48 -25.04
N THR A 109 13.75 13.20 -24.05
CA THR A 109 14.43 14.36 -23.46
C THR A 109 14.94 14.11 -22.06
N GLY A 110 14.47 13.07 -21.37
CA GLY A 110 14.76 12.82 -19.94
C GLY A 110 14.04 13.78 -19.00
N GLU A 111 13.20 14.67 -19.53
CA GLU A 111 12.45 15.63 -18.74
C GLU A 111 11.44 14.94 -17.83
N VAL A 112 11.32 15.42 -16.57
CA VAL A 112 10.36 14.89 -15.60
C VAL A 112 8.94 15.31 -15.98
N LEU A 113 8.06 14.34 -16.15
CA LEU A 113 6.65 14.54 -16.45
C LEU A 113 5.81 14.49 -15.16
N PRO A 114 4.61 15.12 -15.13
CA PRO A 114 3.77 15.18 -13.94
C PRO A 114 2.93 13.90 -13.74
N GLY A 115 3.52 12.73 -13.93
CA GLY A 115 2.83 11.45 -13.82
C GLY A 115 3.48 10.50 -12.84
N TYR A 116 2.69 9.55 -12.35
CA TYR A 116 3.17 8.46 -11.49
C TYR A 116 3.16 7.17 -12.32
N PRO A 117 4.34 6.65 -12.72
CA PRO A 117 4.36 5.44 -13.55
C PRO A 117 3.80 4.23 -12.82
N ASP A 118 3.04 3.40 -13.54
CA ASP A 118 2.47 2.18 -13.01
C ASP A 118 3.41 0.99 -13.26
N VAL A 119 4.62 1.11 -12.72
CA VAL A 119 5.67 0.08 -12.82
C VAL A 119 6.40 -0.02 -11.49
N ASN A 120 6.72 -1.24 -11.06
CA ASN A 120 7.48 -1.53 -9.84
C ASN A 120 6.92 -0.82 -8.61
N ASN A 121 5.59 -0.84 -8.47
CA ASN A 121 4.86 -0.09 -7.43
C ASN A 121 3.87 -0.94 -6.63
N HIS A 122 4.01 -2.27 -6.64
CA HIS A 122 3.07 -3.16 -5.96
C HIS A 122 3.02 -2.93 -4.46
N HIS A 123 4.17 -2.78 -3.80
CA HIS A 123 4.24 -2.50 -2.37
C HIS A 123 3.84 -1.06 -2.05
N ILE A 124 4.15 -0.12 -2.93
CA ILE A 124 3.70 1.28 -2.79
C ILE A 124 2.18 1.34 -2.85
N ASP A 125 1.55 0.63 -3.78
CA ASP A 125 0.09 0.55 -3.87
C ASP A 125 -0.51 -0.09 -2.63
N ALA A 126 0.09 -1.17 -2.12
CA ALA A 126 -0.35 -1.82 -0.89
C ALA A 126 -0.31 -0.85 0.31
N VAL A 127 0.73 -0.04 0.42
CA VAL A 127 0.84 0.99 1.46
C VAL A 127 -0.24 2.06 1.28
N ARG A 128 -0.47 2.55 0.06
CA ARG A 128 -1.53 3.53 -0.20
C ARG A 128 -2.91 3.02 0.23
N TYR A 129 -3.20 1.76 -0.03
CA TYR A 129 -4.45 1.13 0.39
C TYR A 129 -4.51 0.96 1.90
N ALA A 130 -3.43 0.51 2.52
CA ALA A 130 -3.37 0.31 3.97
C ALA A 130 -3.65 1.59 4.76
N VAL A 131 -3.20 2.74 4.24
CA VAL A 131 -3.38 4.04 4.91
C VAL A 131 -4.56 4.84 4.37
N GLU A 132 -5.40 4.26 3.52
CA GLU A 132 -6.55 4.93 2.90
C GLU A 132 -7.45 5.62 3.93
N GLY A 133 -7.74 4.97 5.04
CA GLY A 133 -8.58 5.53 6.09
C GLY A 133 -7.97 6.78 6.75
N VAL A 134 -6.67 6.97 6.65
CA VAL A 134 -5.97 8.12 7.22
C VAL A 134 -5.97 9.30 6.25
N TRP A 135 -5.49 9.12 5.02
CA TRP A 135 -5.37 10.24 4.09
C TRP A 135 -6.70 10.73 3.57
N ARG A 136 -7.72 9.88 3.47
CA ARG A 136 -9.06 10.31 3.06
C ARG A 136 -9.74 11.20 4.10
N ARG A 137 -9.54 10.95 5.38
CA ARG A 137 -10.11 11.80 6.44
C ARG A 137 -9.53 13.21 6.41
N ARG A 138 -8.28 13.34 5.99
CA ARG A 138 -7.60 14.64 5.93
C ARG A 138 -7.85 15.39 4.63
N GLY A 139 -8.29 14.70 3.59
CA GLY A 139 -8.62 15.28 2.31
C GLY A 139 -10.07 15.73 2.15
N SER A 140 -10.88 15.50 3.16
CA SER A 140 -12.28 15.92 3.13
C SER A 140 -12.48 17.34 3.62
#